data_cc1bc044aa45069203866dc25bcb63b3
#
_entry.id   cc1bc044aa45069203866dc25bcb63b3
#
_cell.length_a   1.000
_cell.length_b   1.000
_cell.length_c   1.000
_cell.angle_alpha   90.00
_cell.angle_beta   90.00
_cell.angle_gamma   90.00
#
_symmetry.space_group_name_H-M   'P 1'
#
loop_
_entity.id
_entity.type
_entity.pdbx_description
1 polymer ?
#
loop_
_entity_poly.entity_id
_entity_poly.type
_entity_poly.pdbx_seq_one_letter_code
_entity_poly.pdbx_strand_id
1 'polypeptide(L)'
;MTSEPFWNRAALAPARSATWPRAEIAALPADRPPELGELFTFMRDAELRFSTLRLRIEERAGTTRGEHLVTSELLLRHAGDARVTTTEEHRGTAGNYDLWLSDGETVRTYSAQHKLGTHRPVRNSVRGLDKDFPGRSRVYVPLTPLPTETLPDTFVHPAGYCQNVLSTGRCWIAGTTNVGRRPAVVVECDHPRTIEMAADRPDFHIQVAVDRTNGVILRLVETIGSAVTRHAEAVEYEPDAPIPASAFDFAFPDGTTMLY
;
A
#
# COMPACT_ATOMS: atom_id res chain seq x y z
N MET A 1 -42.20 -7.59 -9.10
CA MET A 1 -40.83 -7.98 -9.53
C MET A 1 -39.93 -6.80 -9.21
N THR A 2 -39.30 -6.82 -8.03
CA THR A 2 -38.32 -5.82 -7.62
C THR A 2 -36.98 -6.25 -8.21
N SER A 3 -36.50 -5.49 -9.18
CA SER A 3 -35.17 -5.70 -9.74
C SER A 3 -34.12 -5.37 -8.69
N GLU A 4 -33.30 -6.34 -8.29
CA GLU A 4 -32.12 -6.07 -7.46
C GLU A 4 -31.23 -5.04 -8.13
N PRO A 5 -30.69 -4.08 -7.35
CA PRO A 5 -29.83 -3.06 -7.90
C PRO A 5 -28.57 -3.66 -8.52
N PHE A 6 -28.17 -3.13 -9.67
CA PHE A 6 -27.04 -3.56 -10.51
C PHE A 6 -25.70 -3.75 -9.75
N TRP A 7 -25.47 -3.01 -8.66
CA TRP A 7 -24.24 -3.10 -7.86
C TRP A 7 -24.15 -4.35 -6.96
N ASN A 8 -25.25 -5.07 -6.72
CA ASN A 8 -25.19 -6.30 -5.95
C ASN A 8 -24.60 -7.50 -6.72
N ARG A 9 -24.50 -7.43 -8.05
CA ARG A 9 -23.91 -8.49 -8.86
C ARG A 9 -22.39 -8.50 -8.87
N ALA A 10 -21.74 -7.38 -8.61
CA ALA A 10 -20.29 -7.29 -8.53
C ALA A 10 -19.70 -7.77 -7.19
N ALA A 11 -20.54 -7.87 -6.14
CA ALA A 11 -20.15 -8.30 -4.81
C ALA A 11 -20.02 -9.83 -4.65
N LEU A 12 -20.34 -10.61 -5.68
CA LEU A 12 -20.50 -12.07 -5.58
C LEU A 12 -19.44 -12.89 -6.31
N ALA A 13 -18.29 -12.32 -6.64
CA ALA A 13 -17.15 -13.17 -6.98
C ALA A 13 -16.53 -13.67 -5.68
N PRO A 14 -16.65 -14.97 -5.35
CA PRO A 14 -16.00 -15.51 -4.17
C PRO A 14 -14.50 -15.37 -4.35
N ALA A 15 -13.88 -14.50 -3.57
CA ALA A 15 -12.44 -14.27 -3.59
C ALA A 15 -11.61 -15.54 -3.29
N ARG A 16 -12.25 -16.61 -2.86
CA ARG A 16 -11.61 -17.84 -2.40
C ARG A 16 -11.50 -18.99 -3.40
N SER A 17 -12.07 -18.93 -4.59
CA SER A 17 -12.02 -20.03 -5.55
C SER A 17 -11.47 -19.68 -6.93
N ALA A 18 -11.04 -18.47 -7.16
CA ALA A 18 -10.30 -18.13 -8.34
C ALA A 18 -8.89 -18.75 -8.20
N THR A 19 -8.71 -19.96 -8.69
CA THR A 19 -7.41 -20.37 -9.20
C THR A 19 -7.09 -19.36 -10.31
N TRP A 20 -6.45 -18.29 -9.93
CA TRP A 20 -5.86 -17.38 -10.89
C TRP A 20 -5.03 -18.26 -11.84
N PRO A 21 -5.22 -18.16 -13.16
CA PRO A 21 -4.23 -18.72 -14.04
C PRO A 21 -2.93 -18.10 -13.53
N ARG A 22 -1.94 -18.93 -13.20
CA ARG A 22 -0.59 -18.46 -12.90
C ARG A 22 -0.13 -17.70 -14.13
N ALA A 23 -0.48 -16.42 -14.19
CA ALA A 23 0.17 -15.53 -15.10
C ALA A 23 1.65 -15.65 -14.77
N GLU A 24 2.48 -15.77 -15.77
CA GLU A 24 3.92 -15.80 -15.59
C GLU A 24 4.30 -14.55 -14.77
N ILE A 25 4.74 -14.78 -13.52
CA ILE A 25 5.07 -13.70 -12.61
C ILE A 25 6.33 -13.05 -13.16
N ALA A 26 6.28 -11.75 -13.45
CA ALA A 26 7.41 -11.03 -14.01
C ALA A 26 8.63 -11.13 -13.10
N ALA A 27 9.80 -11.39 -13.67
CA ALA A 27 11.08 -11.41 -12.98
C ALA A 27 11.97 -10.28 -13.50
N LEU A 28 12.82 -9.74 -12.63
CA LEU A 28 13.84 -8.77 -13.05
C LEU A 28 15.02 -9.49 -13.69
N PRO A 29 15.69 -8.88 -14.69
CA PRO A 29 16.93 -9.42 -15.24
C PRO A 29 18.00 -9.52 -14.16
N ALA A 30 18.75 -10.65 -14.16
CA ALA A 30 19.80 -10.89 -13.17
C ALA A 30 21.14 -10.25 -13.58
N ASP A 31 21.36 -10.09 -14.86
CA ASP A 31 22.65 -9.75 -15.51
C ASP A 31 22.78 -8.26 -15.89
N ARG A 32 21.69 -7.51 -15.82
CA ARG A 32 21.66 -6.09 -16.13
C ARG A 32 20.70 -5.32 -15.22
N PRO A 33 20.80 -3.98 -15.16
CA PRO A 33 19.75 -3.16 -14.59
C PRO A 33 18.43 -3.37 -15.36
N PRO A 34 17.26 -3.39 -14.68
CA PRO A 34 15.98 -3.47 -15.35
C PRO A 34 15.71 -2.18 -16.13
N GLU A 35 14.89 -2.27 -17.16
CA GLU A 35 14.24 -1.10 -17.75
C GLU A 35 13.06 -0.67 -16.89
N LEU A 36 12.65 0.60 -17.02
CA LEU A 36 11.55 1.15 -16.20
C LEU A 36 10.24 0.37 -16.37
N GLY A 37 9.92 -0.03 -17.60
CA GLY A 37 8.71 -0.83 -17.89
C GLY A 37 8.77 -2.24 -17.30
N GLU A 38 9.96 -2.87 -17.30
CA GLU A 38 10.19 -4.16 -16.65
C GLU A 38 10.00 -4.05 -15.14
N LEU A 39 10.55 -3.00 -14.53
CA LEU A 39 10.42 -2.74 -13.11
C LEU A 39 8.95 -2.49 -12.72
N PHE A 40 8.20 -1.69 -13.47
CA PHE A 40 6.79 -1.44 -13.17
C PHE A 40 5.93 -2.70 -13.33
N THR A 41 6.23 -3.55 -14.30
CA THR A 41 5.58 -4.85 -14.45
C THR A 41 5.92 -5.76 -13.27
N PHE A 42 7.16 -5.76 -12.83
CA PHE A 42 7.59 -6.50 -11.65
C PHE A 42 6.92 -6.00 -10.38
N MET A 43 6.82 -4.69 -10.16
CA MET A 43 6.12 -4.08 -9.03
C MET A 43 4.63 -4.40 -9.03
N ARG A 44 3.98 -4.46 -10.20
CA ARG A 44 2.57 -4.85 -10.31
C ARG A 44 2.29 -6.22 -9.69
N ASP A 45 3.22 -7.14 -9.84
CA ASP A 45 3.07 -8.53 -9.38
C ASP A 45 3.66 -8.76 -7.97
N ALA A 46 3.93 -7.68 -7.21
CA ALA A 46 4.63 -7.75 -5.92
C ALA A 46 3.98 -8.71 -4.93
N GLU A 47 2.67 -8.59 -4.72
CA GLU A 47 1.93 -9.40 -3.74
C GLU A 47 1.86 -10.90 -4.10
N LEU A 48 2.18 -11.28 -5.35
CA LEU A 48 2.19 -12.69 -5.78
C LEU A 48 3.46 -13.44 -5.34
N ARG A 49 4.44 -12.74 -4.74
CA ARG A 49 5.76 -13.29 -4.41
C ARG A 49 5.96 -13.63 -2.93
N PHE A 50 4.92 -13.50 -2.14
CA PHE A 50 4.92 -13.91 -0.73
C PHE A 50 3.51 -14.38 -0.32
N SER A 51 3.44 -15.26 0.66
CA SER A 51 2.18 -15.74 1.24
C SER A 51 1.78 -14.94 2.47
N THR A 52 2.75 -14.47 3.22
CA THR A 52 2.58 -13.64 4.41
C THR A 52 3.59 -12.49 4.38
N LEU A 53 3.25 -11.40 5.07
CA LEU A 53 4.16 -10.27 5.21
C LEU A 53 3.99 -9.63 6.58
N ARG A 54 5.12 -9.43 7.26
CA ARG A 54 5.23 -8.50 8.38
C ARG A 54 6.02 -7.28 7.91
N LEU A 55 5.43 -6.10 8.07
CA LEU A 55 6.00 -4.85 7.60
C LEU A 55 5.76 -3.77 8.65
N ARG A 56 6.80 -3.01 8.96
CA ARG A 56 6.70 -1.79 9.77
C ARG A 56 7.29 -0.64 8.98
N ILE A 57 6.49 0.40 8.78
CA ILE A 57 6.87 1.62 8.07
C ILE A 57 6.94 2.75 9.08
N GLU A 58 8.02 3.51 9.05
CA GLU A 58 8.15 4.79 9.74
C GLU A 58 8.07 5.91 8.71
N GLU A 59 7.15 6.83 8.94
CA GLU A 59 6.96 8.02 8.12
C GLU A 59 7.29 9.27 8.93
N ARG A 60 8.15 10.10 8.36
CA ARG A 60 8.47 11.44 8.87
C ARG A 60 7.99 12.47 7.87
N ALA A 61 7.14 13.35 8.30
CA ALA A 61 6.65 14.45 7.51
C ALA A 61 6.95 15.78 8.18
N GLY A 62 7.52 16.71 7.40
CA GLY A 62 7.73 18.08 7.86
C GLY A 62 6.41 18.85 7.84
N THR A 63 5.99 19.37 8.97
CA THR A 63 4.82 20.24 9.09
C THR A 63 5.23 21.61 9.62
N THR A 64 4.35 22.59 9.50
CA THR A 64 4.56 23.93 10.10
C THR A 64 4.69 23.88 11.63
N ARG A 65 4.32 22.77 12.26
CA ARG A 65 4.38 22.54 13.71
C ARG A 65 5.60 21.71 14.14
N GLY A 66 6.43 21.31 13.19
CA GLY A 66 7.62 20.47 13.40
C GLY A 66 7.54 19.14 12.67
N GLU A 67 8.48 18.27 12.97
CA GLU A 67 8.52 16.90 12.42
C GLU A 67 7.46 16.05 13.11
N HIS A 68 6.73 15.27 12.30
CA HIS A 68 5.69 14.35 12.74
C HIS A 68 6.11 12.93 12.36
N LEU A 69 6.12 12.01 13.33
CA LEU A 69 6.44 10.61 13.12
C LEU A 69 5.17 9.76 13.20
N VAL A 70 4.89 9.04 12.14
CA VAL A 70 3.82 8.04 12.07
C VAL A 70 4.44 6.66 11.86
N THR A 71 4.03 5.70 12.66
CA THR A 71 4.42 4.29 12.51
C THR A 71 3.21 3.48 12.06
N SER A 72 3.35 2.76 10.96
CA SER A 72 2.35 1.80 10.46
C SER A 72 2.90 0.38 10.54
N GLU A 73 2.24 -0.48 11.29
CA GLU A 73 2.54 -1.90 11.37
C GLU A 73 1.51 -2.70 10.56
N LEU A 74 1.98 -3.52 9.64
CA LEU A 74 1.17 -4.40 8.82
C LEU A 74 1.50 -5.86 9.11
N LEU A 75 0.46 -6.63 9.38
CA LEU A 75 0.46 -8.09 9.28
C LEU A 75 -0.49 -8.48 8.15
N LEU A 76 0.00 -9.26 7.19
CA LEU A 76 -0.77 -9.69 6.04
C LEU A 76 -0.60 -11.18 5.81
N ARG A 77 -1.70 -11.86 5.51
CA ARG A 77 -1.74 -13.25 5.08
C ARG A 77 -2.72 -13.40 3.92
N HIS A 78 -2.21 -13.81 2.76
CA HIS A 78 -3.06 -14.08 1.59
C HIS A 78 -3.91 -15.35 1.80
N ALA A 79 -5.14 -15.37 1.34
CA ALA A 79 -5.89 -14.28 0.73
C ALA A 79 -6.89 -13.72 1.75
N GLY A 80 -6.78 -12.41 2.03
CA GLY A 80 -7.83 -11.68 2.73
C GLY A 80 -7.51 -11.21 4.13
N ASP A 81 -6.64 -11.90 4.89
CA ASP A 81 -6.31 -11.47 6.25
C ASP A 81 -5.28 -10.35 6.24
N ALA A 82 -5.64 -9.22 6.82
CA ALA A 82 -4.71 -8.12 7.02
C ALA A 82 -5.05 -7.31 8.29
N ARG A 83 -4.01 -6.89 8.98
CA ARG A 83 -4.09 -5.98 10.13
C ARG A 83 -3.12 -4.84 9.94
N VAL A 84 -3.63 -3.62 9.93
CA VAL A 84 -2.83 -2.40 9.93
C VAL A 84 -3.08 -1.68 11.24
N THR A 85 -2.01 -1.38 11.97
CA THR A 85 -2.05 -0.56 13.19
C THR A 85 -1.20 0.67 12.93
N THR A 86 -1.81 1.84 13.03
CA THR A 86 -1.12 3.13 12.84
C THR A 86 -1.05 3.85 14.18
N THR A 87 0.14 4.31 14.53
CA THR A 87 0.41 5.13 15.73
C THR A 87 1.09 6.43 15.33
N GLU A 88 0.67 7.52 15.95
CA GLU A 88 1.27 8.83 15.76
C GLU A 88 2.00 9.24 17.04
N GLU A 89 3.29 9.58 16.93
CA GLU A 89 4.01 10.15 18.06
C GLU A 89 3.66 11.64 18.24
N HIS A 90 2.60 11.89 19.00
CA HIS A 90 2.35 13.22 19.55
C HIS A 90 2.94 13.31 20.96
N ARG A 91 3.65 14.38 21.26
CA ARG A 91 4.14 14.66 22.62
C ARG A 91 2.98 14.56 23.60
N GLY A 92 2.92 13.49 24.39
CA GLY A 92 2.05 13.33 25.53
C GLY A 92 0.86 12.37 25.42
N THR A 93 0.63 11.71 24.31
CA THR A 93 -0.49 10.73 24.17
C THR A 93 0.02 9.32 23.88
N ALA A 94 0.56 8.68 24.92
CA ALA A 94 0.84 7.25 24.85
C ALA A 94 -0.48 6.47 24.76
N GLY A 95 -0.60 5.56 23.77
CA GLY A 95 -1.73 4.63 23.66
C GLY A 95 -2.79 4.99 22.61
N ASN A 96 -2.61 6.08 21.85
CA ASN A 96 -3.48 6.35 20.71
C ASN A 96 -3.02 5.56 19.48
N TYR A 97 -3.94 4.81 18.90
CA TYR A 97 -3.70 4.08 17.67
C TYR A 97 -5.00 3.97 16.87
N ASP A 98 -4.84 3.84 15.57
CA ASP A 98 -5.91 3.45 14.67
C ASP A 98 -5.64 2.03 14.17
N LEU A 99 -6.69 1.21 14.18
CA LEU A 99 -6.66 -0.16 13.71
C LEU A 99 -7.55 -0.30 12.46
N TRP A 100 -7.04 -0.98 11.47
CA TRP A 100 -7.79 -1.51 10.35
C TRP A 100 -7.52 -3.02 10.26
N LEU A 101 -8.57 -3.81 10.19
CA LEU A 101 -8.49 -5.28 10.18
C LEU A 101 -9.43 -5.84 9.12
N SER A 102 -8.93 -6.75 8.28
CA SER A 102 -9.72 -7.54 7.33
C SER A 102 -9.55 -9.03 7.58
N ASP A 103 -10.62 -9.79 7.39
CA ASP A 103 -10.63 -11.25 7.29
C ASP A 103 -10.96 -11.74 5.86
N GLY A 104 -10.95 -10.82 4.89
CA GLY A 104 -11.29 -11.06 3.49
C GLY A 104 -12.79 -10.96 3.19
N GLU A 105 -13.65 -10.97 4.19
CA GLU A 105 -15.11 -10.84 4.06
C GLU A 105 -15.61 -9.54 4.70
N THR A 106 -15.04 -9.19 5.84
CA THR A 106 -15.40 -7.99 6.59
C THR A 106 -14.18 -7.13 6.90
N VAL A 107 -14.42 -5.86 7.11
CA VAL A 107 -13.44 -4.89 7.60
C VAL A 107 -13.92 -4.34 8.93
N ARG A 108 -13.04 -4.36 9.92
CA ARG A 108 -13.20 -3.69 11.21
C ARG A 108 -12.21 -2.55 11.31
N THR A 109 -12.67 -1.38 11.69
CA THR A 109 -11.78 -0.25 12.02
C THR A 109 -12.03 0.20 13.44
N TYR A 110 -11.00 0.68 14.09
CA TYR A 110 -11.10 1.22 15.45
C TYR A 110 -10.12 2.38 15.63
N SER A 111 -10.61 3.49 16.18
CA SER A 111 -9.79 4.61 16.62
C SER A 111 -9.78 4.66 18.15
N ALA A 112 -8.63 4.42 18.74
CA ALA A 112 -8.48 4.40 20.19
C ALA A 112 -8.69 5.80 20.80
N GLN A 113 -8.23 6.84 20.10
CA GLN A 113 -8.38 8.23 20.53
C GLN A 113 -9.87 8.64 20.68
N HIS A 114 -10.69 8.22 19.74
CA HIS A 114 -12.09 8.62 19.68
C HIS A 114 -13.05 7.56 20.22
N LYS A 115 -12.55 6.36 20.51
CA LYS A 115 -13.33 5.17 20.88
C LYS A 115 -14.44 4.88 19.85
N LEU A 116 -14.10 5.04 18.57
CA LEU A 116 -15.00 4.81 17.46
C LEU A 116 -14.64 3.52 16.73
N GLY A 117 -15.65 2.72 16.40
CA GLY A 117 -15.48 1.48 15.67
C GLY A 117 -16.42 1.39 14.47
N THR A 118 -15.99 0.67 13.42
CA THR A 118 -16.85 0.25 12.32
C THR A 118 -16.70 -1.24 12.08
N HIS A 119 -17.78 -1.87 11.61
CA HIS A 119 -17.76 -3.25 11.13
C HIS A 119 -18.61 -3.32 9.87
N ARG A 120 -17.99 -3.60 8.74
CA ARG A 120 -18.66 -3.57 7.43
C ARG A 120 -18.11 -4.64 6.49
N PRO A 121 -18.89 -5.07 5.49
CA PRO A 121 -18.37 -5.94 4.44
C PRO A 121 -17.19 -5.31 3.70
N VAL A 122 -16.25 -6.15 3.25
CA VAL A 122 -15.19 -5.72 2.33
C VAL A 122 -15.82 -5.19 1.06
N ARG A 123 -15.47 -3.98 0.69
CA ARG A 123 -15.78 -3.44 -0.64
C ARG A 123 -14.57 -3.66 -1.53
N ASN A 124 -14.67 -4.62 -2.41
CA ASN A 124 -13.66 -4.81 -3.46
C ASN A 124 -13.77 -3.62 -4.42
N SER A 125 -12.97 -2.60 -4.17
CA SER A 125 -12.82 -1.53 -5.15
C SER A 125 -11.80 -2.00 -6.19
N VAL A 126 -12.25 -2.04 -7.42
CA VAL A 126 -11.40 -2.27 -8.57
C VAL A 126 -10.48 -1.04 -8.70
N ARG A 127 -9.18 -1.25 -8.62
CA ARG A 127 -8.18 -0.19 -8.78
C ARG A 127 -7.61 -0.24 -10.19
N GLY A 128 -7.50 0.92 -10.79
CA GLY A 128 -7.00 1.09 -12.14
C GLY A 128 -8.08 1.61 -13.09
N LEU A 129 -7.64 1.98 -14.29
CA LEU A 129 -8.55 2.44 -15.34
C LEU A 129 -9.18 1.24 -16.05
N ASP A 130 -10.40 1.42 -16.47
CA ASP A 130 -11.15 0.41 -17.21
C ASP A 130 -10.34 -0.10 -18.42
N LYS A 131 -10.52 -1.39 -18.72
CA LYS A 131 -9.91 -2.09 -19.86
C LYS A 131 -10.18 -1.43 -21.22
N ASP A 132 -11.14 -0.52 -21.26
CA ASP A 132 -11.52 0.20 -22.48
C ASP A 132 -10.59 1.36 -22.84
N PHE A 133 -9.57 1.65 -22.02
CA PHE A 133 -8.52 2.61 -22.33
C PHE A 133 -7.28 1.89 -22.88
N PRO A 134 -7.07 1.85 -24.21
CA PRO A 134 -5.91 1.18 -24.80
C PRO A 134 -4.58 1.76 -24.27
N GLY A 135 -3.65 0.86 -23.92
CA GLY A 135 -2.32 1.22 -23.44
C GLY A 135 -2.23 1.54 -21.94
N ARG A 136 -3.32 1.40 -21.19
CA ARG A 136 -3.31 1.55 -19.73
C ARG A 136 -3.43 0.22 -18.99
N SER A 137 -2.90 0.17 -17.78
CA SER A 137 -2.83 -1.07 -17.02
C SER A 137 -4.19 -1.68 -16.75
N ARG A 138 -4.20 -3.00 -16.72
CA ARG A 138 -5.40 -3.79 -16.40
C ARG A 138 -5.95 -3.40 -15.05
N VAL A 139 -7.26 -3.49 -14.93
CA VAL A 139 -7.96 -3.41 -13.65
C VAL A 139 -7.36 -4.42 -12.68
N TYR A 140 -6.90 -3.93 -11.55
CA TYR A 140 -6.19 -4.72 -10.55
C TYR A 140 -7.03 -4.85 -9.29
N VAL A 141 -7.25 -6.10 -8.84
CA VAL A 141 -7.89 -6.40 -7.56
C VAL A 141 -6.85 -7.05 -6.67
N PRO A 142 -6.48 -6.43 -5.53
CA PRO A 142 -5.51 -7.02 -4.61
C PRO A 142 -5.98 -8.38 -4.09
N LEU A 143 -5.05 -9.31 -3.88
CA LEU A 143 -5.32 -10.60 -3.22
C LEU A 143 -5.82 -10.39 -1.79
N THR A 144 -5.30 -9.39 -1.12
CA THR A 144 -5.70 -9.00 0.23
C THR A 144 -5.94 -7.50 0.24
N PRO A 145 -7.16 -7.04 0.54
CA PRO A 145 -7.46 -5.62 0.60
C PRO A 145 -6.67 -4.95 1.72
N LEU A 146 -6.19 -3.75 1.48
CA LEU A 146 -5.60 -2.85 2.47
C LEU A 146 -6.35 -1.50 2.46
N PRO A 147 -6.22 -0.70 3.52
CA PRO A 147 -6.83 0.63 3.53
C PRO A 147 -6.26 1.47 2.38
N THR A 148 -7.15 1.93 1.52
CA THR A 148 -6.81 2.65 0.28
C THR A 148 -6.04 3.93 0.58
N GLU A 149 -5.04 4.24 -0.26
CA GLU A 149 -4.25 5.48 -0.18
C GLU A 149 -3.41 5.63 1.09
N THR A 150 -3.20 4.54 1.83
CA THR A 150 -2.29 4.52 2.96
C THR A 150 -0.89 4.06 2.53
N LEU A 151 0.12 4.31 3.36
CA LEU A 151 1.48 3.83 3.10
C LEU A 151 1.57 2.30 3.01
N PRO A 152 0.95 1.51 3.91
CA PRO A 152 0.95 0.06 3.76
C PRO A 152 0.41 -0.42 2.42
N ASP A 153 -0.66 0.21 1.94
CA ASP A 153 -1.22 -0.08 0.63
C ASP A 153 -0.28 0.32 -0.52
N THR A 154 0.28 1.52 -0.46
CA THR A 154 1.25 2.02 -1.46
C THR A 154 2.49 1.13 -1.54
N PHE A 155 3.00 0.67 -0.40
CA PHE A 155 4.21 -0.14 -0.34
C PHE A 155 3.98 -1.56 -0.86
N VAL A 156 2.89 -2.20 -0.44
CA VAL A 156 2.60 -3.61 -0.76
C VAL A 156 1.92 -3.77 -2.12
N HIS A 157 1.09 -2.81 -2.52
CA HIS A 157 0.35 -2.78 -3.78
C HIS A 157 0.83 -1.62 -4.69
N PRO A 158 2.11 -1.57 -5.07
CA PRO A 158 2.68 -0.42 -5.74
C PRO A 158 2.15 -0.17 -7.15
N ALA A 159 1.38 -1.10 -7.72
CA ALA A 159 0.80 -0.96 -9.05
C ALA A 159 -0.05 0.32 -9.21
N GLY A 160 -0.88 0.63 -8.22
CA GLY A 160 -1.68 1.85 -8.21
C GLY A 160 -0.82 3.11 -8.15
N TYR A 161 0.21 3.10 -7.32
CA TYR A 161 1.15 4.21 -7.20
C TYR A 161 1.97 4.42 -8.46
N CYS A 162 2.47 3.34 -9.08
CA CYS A 162 3.17 3.42 -10.37
C CYS A 162 2.29 4.04 -11.45
N GLN A 163 1.02 3.64 -11.52
CA GLN A 163 0.10 4.09 -12.55
C GLN A 163 -0.39 5.53 -12.32
N ASN A 164 -0.78 5.85 -11.09
CA ASN A 164 -1.49 7.10 -10.80
C ASN A 164 -0.55 8.24 -10.42
N VAL A 165 0.66 7.93 -9.98
CA VAL A 165 1.64 8.92 -9.54
C VAL A 165 2.88 8.88 -10.43
N LEU A 166 3.68 7.82 -10.35
CA LEU A 166 4.98 7.79 -11.03
C LEU A 166 4.86 7.93 -12.56
N SER A 167 3.92 7.23 -13.20
CA SER A 167 3.76 7.29 -14.67
C SER A 167 3.27 8.65 -15.19
N THR A 168 2.84 9.54 -14.30
CA THR A 168 2.40 10.90 -14.68
C THR A 168 3.56 11.88 -14.77
N GLY A 169 4.72 11.54 -14.19
CA GLY A 169 5.95 12.31 -14.22
C GLY A 169 7.00 11.75 -15.16
N ARG A 170 8.16 12.36 -15.13
CA ARG A 170 9.34 11.86 -15.84
C ARG A 170 10.12 10.96 -14.90
N CYS A 171 10.00 9.64 -15.09
CA CYS A 171 10.70 8.65 -14.29
C CYS A 171 11.93 8.07 -14.98
N TRP A 172 12.93 7.70 -14.17
CA TRP A 172 14.09 6.93 -14.59
C TRP A 172 14.62 6.08 -13.45
N ILE A 173 15.39 5.04 -13.81
CA ILE A 173 16.12 4.26 -12.82
C ILE A 173 17.43 4.98 -12.52
N ALA A 174 17.60 5.42 -11.28
CA ALA A 174 18.78 6.16 -10.82
C ALA A 174 19.92 5.23 -10.40
N GLY A 175 19.62 3.96 -10.14
CA GLY A 175 20.62 2.97 -9.73
C GLY A 175 20.08 1.94 -8.75
N THR A 176 20.96 1.44 -7.90
CA THR A 176 20.65 0.47 -6.85
C THR A 176 21.14 0.96 -5.50
N THR A 177 20.47 0.54 -4.44
CA THR A 177 20.82 0.84 -3.05
C THR A 177 20.48 -0.35 -2.15
N ASN A 178 20.77 -0.22 -0.87
CA ASN A 178 20.24 -1.11 0.15
C ASN A 178 19.31 -0.30 1.07
N VAL A 179 18.15 -0.86 1.39
CA VAL A 179 17.27 -0.40 2.47
C VAL A 179 17.35 -1.45 3.57
N GLY A 180 17.96 -1.08 4.69
CA GLY A 180 18.38 -2.08 5.66
C GLY A 180 19.32 -3.10 5.04
N ARG A 181 18.91 -4.39 5.03
CA ARG A 181 19.70 -5.49 4.42
C ARG A 181 19.18 -5.91 3.04
N ARG A 182 18.24 -5.20 2.48
CA ARG A 182 17.57 -5.58 1.24
C ARG A 182 18.08 -4.79 0.04
N PRO A 183 18.52 -5.47 -1.03
CA PRO A 183 18.88 -4.79 -2.25
C PRO A 183 17.64 -4.18 -2.92
N ALA A 184 17.75 -2.94 -3.33
CA ALA A 184 16.65 -2.19 -3.93
C ALA A 184 17.10 -1.48 -5.22
N VAL A 185 16.16 -1.33 -6.15
CA VAL A 185 16.27 -0.48 -7.35
C VAL A 185 15.71 0.89 -7.00
N VAL A 186 16.47 1.94 -7.33
CA VAL A 186 16.04 3.33 -7.09
C VAL A 186 15.39 3.89 -8.34
N VAL A 187 14.18 4.36 -8.21
CA VAL A 187 13.43 5.12 -9.21
C VAL A 187 13.34 6.55 -8.76
N GLU A 188 13.63 7.47 -9.64
CA GLU A 188 13.40 8.89 -9.44
C GLU A 188 12.32 9.37 -10.41
N CYS A 189 11.55 10.36 -9.99
CA CYS A 189 10.44 10.90 -10.75
C CYS A 189 10.32 12.39 -10.54
N ASP A 190 10.51 13.15 -11.63
CA ASP A 190 10.28 14.59 -11.66
C ASP A 190 8.84 14.90 -12.06
N HIS A 191 8.28 15.93 -11.45
CA HIS A 191 6.98 16.51 -11.81
C HIS A 191 5.81 15.51 -11.82
N PRO A 192 5.75 14.54 -10.88
CA PRO A 192 4.59 13.68 -10.83
C PRO A 192 3.34 14.51 -10.46
N ARG A 193 2.23 14.13 -11.06
CA ARG A 193 0.93 14.73 -10.71
C ARG A 193 0.34 13.96 -9.54
N THR A 194 0.12 14.63 -8.42
CA THR A 194 -0.66 14.09 -7.32
C THR A 194 -1.95 14.89 -7.16
N ILE A 195 -3.00 14.27 -6.65
CA ILE A 195 -4.30 14.93 -6.44
C ILE A 195 -4.16 16.10 -5.47
N GLU A 196 -3.30 15.97 -4.46
CA GLU A 196 -3.05 16.99 -3.45
C GLU A 196 -2.25 18.18 -3.99
N MET A 197 -1.48 17.95 -5.05
CA MET A 197 -0.64 18.95 -5.68
C MET A 197 -1.18 19.33 -7.07
N ALA A 198 -2.46 19.68 -7.12
CA ALA A 198 -3.12 20.15 -8.35
C ALA A 198 -2.51 21.44 -8.91
N ALA A 199 -1.75 22.18 -8.09
CA ALA A 199 -0.94 23.30 -8.55
C ALA A 199 0.32 22.76 -9.21
N ASP A 200 0.69 23.36 -10.33
CA ASP A 200 1.92 23.07 -11.05
C ASP A 200 3.13 23.33 -10.13
N ARG A 201 3.74 22.26 -9.63
CA ARG A 201 4.92 22.29 -8.76
C ARG A 201 6.09 21.65 -9.50
N PRO A 202 6.76 22.42 -10.35
CA PRO A 202 7.88 21.95 -11.17
C PRO A 202 9.09 21.48 -10.33
N ASP A 203 9.13 21.87 -9.06
CA ASP A 203 10.14 21.51 -8.07
C ASP A 203 9.78 20.29 -7.22
N PHE A 204 8.64 19.63 -7.51
CA PHE A 204 8.27 18.39 -6.81
C PHE A 204 8.97 17.18 -7.41
N HIS A 205 9.57 16.39 -6.55
CA HIS A 205 10.34 15.21 -6.92
C HIS A 205 10.04 14.06 -5.96
N ILE A 206 9.99 12.85 -6.51
CA ILE A 206 9.80 11.61 -5.75
C ILE A 206 10.97 10.66 -6.02
N GLN A 207 11.50 10.07 -4.95
CA GLN A 207 12.43 8.94 -5.01
C GLN A 207 11.79 7.72 -4.36
N VAL A 208 11.82 6.58 -5.05
CA VAL A 208 11.30 5.30 -4.55
C VAL A 208 12.40 4.24 -4.59
N ALA A 209 12.60 3.52 -3.49
CA ALA A 209 13.43 2.33 -3.46
C ALA A 209 12.55 1.08 -3.46
N VAL A 210 12.70 0.24 -4.49
CA VAL A 210 11.89 -0.95 -4.76
C VAL A 210 12.70 -2.19 -4.43
N ASP A 211 12.15 -3.09 -3.61
CA ASP A 211 12.79 -4.38 -3.29
C ASP A 211 13.05 -5.20 -4.56
N ARG A 212 14.30 -5.58 -4.77
CA ARG A 212 14.70 -6.32 -5.97
C ARG A 212 14.18 -7.75 -6.00
N THR A 213 13.78 -8.30 -4.87
CA THR A 213 13.28 -9.67 -4.74
C THR A 213 11.77 -9.75 -4.95
N ASN A 214 11.03 -8.83 -4.34
CA ASN A 214 9.57 -8.94 -4.27
C ASN A 214 8.83 -7.80 -4.98
N GLY A 215 9.48 -6.67 -5.30
CA GLY A 215 8.84 -5.55 -5.98
C GLY A 215 8.04 -4.62 -5.06
N VAL A 216 8.08 -4.84 -3.75
CA VAL A 216 7.47 -3.98 -2.72
C VAL A 216 8.28 -2.69 -2.61
N ILE A 217 7.63 -1.57 -2.35
CA ILE A 217 8.34 -0.33 -2.03
C ILE A 217 8.91 -0.45 -0.61
N LEU A 218 10.21 -0.16 -0.47
CA LEU A 218 10.89 -0.15 0.82
C LEU A 218 11.15 1.25 1.35
N ARG A 219 11.25 2.25 0.47
CA ARG A 219 11.43 3.65 0.86
C ARG A 219 10.78 4.57 -0.16
N LEU A 220 10.15 5.62 0.34
CA LEU A 220 9.55 6.70 -0.43
C LEU A 220 10.04 8.02 0.15
N VAL A 221 10.59 8.90 -0.68
CA VAL A 221 11.00 10.25 -0.31
C VAL A 221 10.36 11.23 -1.26
N GLU A 222 9.71 12.25 -0.73
CA GLU A 222 9.13 13.35 -1.49
C GLU A 222 9.86 14.64 -1.13
N THR A 223 10.20 15.43 -2.13
CA THR A 223 10.86 16.71 -1.95
C THR A 223 10.18 17.81 -2.75
N ILE A 224 10.25 19.03 -2.25
CA ILE A 224 9.90 20.26 -2.95
C ILE A 224 11.13 21.13 -2.96
N GLY A 225 11.71 21.35 -4.13
CA GLY A 225 13.04 21.95 -4.21
C GLY A 225 14.06 21.11 -3.45
N SER A 226 14.75 21.73 -2.47
CA SER A 226 15.71 21.04 -1.61
C SER A 226 15.11 20.51 -0.29
N ALA A 227 13.85 20.77 -0.03
CA ALA A 227 13.22 20.41 1.25
C ALA A 227 12.57 19.02 1.15
N VAL A 228 12.92 18.10 2.04
CA VAL A 228 12.21 16.84 2.22
C VAL A 228 10.87 17.13 2.89
N THR A 229 9.78 16.83 2.20
CA THR A 229 8.41 17.01 2.71
C THR A 229 7.86 15.74 3.32
N ARG A 230 8.34 14.57 2.83
CA ARG A 230 7.93 13.26 3.32
C ARG A 230 9.09 12.28 3.19
N HIS A 231 9.31 11.48 4.21
CA HIS A 231 10.23 10.35 4.19
C HIS A 231 9.56 9.16 4.86
N ALA A 232 9.30 8.10 4.11
CA ALA A 232 8.74 6.86 4.61
C ALA A 232 9.67 5.69 4.29
N GLU A 233 9.96 4.85 5.28
CA GLU A 233 10.87 3.70 5.13
C GLU A 233 10.34 2.47 5.85
N ALA A 234 10.47 1.30 5.21
CA ALA A 234 10.24 0.01 5.81
C ALA A 234 11.41 -0.34 6.75
N VAL A 235 11.20 -0.13 8.05
CA VAL A 235 12.22 -0.42 9.08
C VAL A 235 12.22 -1.90 9.48
N GLU A 236 11.10 -2.60 9.29
CA GLU A 236 10.99 -4.06 9.37
C GLU A 236 10.29 -4.55 8.10
N TYR A 237 10.84 -5.59 7.48
CA TYR A 237 10.28 -6.21 6.28
C TYR A 237 10.62 -7.70 6.27
N GLU A 238 9.62 -8.52 6.52
CA GLU A 238 9.75 -9.97 6.66
C GLU A 238 8.68 -10.68 5.82
N PRO A 239 8.94 -10.93 4.53
CA PRO A 239 8.07 -11.77 3.71
C PRO A 239 8.16 -13.22 4.17
N ASP A 240 7.03 -13.95 4.05
CA ASP A 240 6.85 -15.34 4.43
C ASP A 240 7.13 -15.66 5.91
N ALA A 241 7.12 -14.61 6.77
CA ALA A 241 7.21 -14.81 8.21
C ALA A 241 5.96 -15.52 8.74
N PRO A 242 6.10 -16.44 9.71
CA PRO A 242 4.96 -17.11 10.32
C PRO A 242 4.11 -16.09 11.11
N ILE A 243 2.82 -15.99 10.75
CA ILE A 243 1.86 -15.13 11.44
C ILE A 243 0.77 -16.02 12.03
N PRO A 244 0.60 -16.06 13.35
CA PRO A 244 -0.43 -16.87 14.00
C PRO A 244 -1.83 -16.32 13.66
N ALA A 245 -2.83 -17.20 13.60
CA ALA A 245 -4.21 -16.79 13.30
C ALA A 245 -4.75 -15.77 14.30
N SER A 246 -4.37 -15.89 15.57
CA SER A 246 -4.74 -14.96 16.64
C SER A 246 -4.23 -13.53 16.44
N ALA A 247 -3.25 -13.31 15.57
CA ALA A 247 -2.80 -11.95 15.23
C ALA A 247 -3.88 -11.12 14.53
N PHE A 248 -4.88 -11.77 13.94
CA PHE A 248 -6.02 -11.15 13.27
C PHE A 248 -7.28 -11.12 14.13
N ASP A 249 -7.21 -11.58 15.38
CA ASP A 249 -8.31 -11.47 16.32
C ASP A 249 -8.38 -10.05 16.87
N PHE A 250 -9.61 -9.53 16.96
CA PHE A 250 -9.87 -8.23 17.57
C PHE A 250 -11.29 -8.17 18.11
N ALA A 251 -11.41 -7.77 19.36
CA ALA A 251 -12.68 -7.40 20.00
C ALA A 251 -12.66 -5.89 20.28
N PHE A 252 -13.78 -5.22 19.96
CA PHE A 252 -13.90 -3.80 20.30
C PHE A 252 -13.84 -3.61 21.81
N PRO A 253 -13.02 -2.68 22.31
CA PRO A 253 -13.00 -2.37 23.74
C PRO A 253 -14.35 -1.87 24.26
N ASP A 254 -14.59 -2.07 25.56
CA ASP A 254 -15.78 -1.55 26.21
C ASP A 254 -15.91 -0.04 26.06
N GLY A 255 -17.12 0.42 25.81
CA GLY A 255 -17.40 1.84 25.57
C GLY A 255 -17.10 2.32 24.15
N THR A 256 -16.82 1.40 23.19
CA THR A 256 -16.70 1.76 21.78
C THR A 256 -18.04 2.17 21.20
N THR A 257 -18.09 3.34 20.58
CA THR A 257 -19.24 3.78 19.78
C THR A 257 -19.12 3.22 18.37
N MET A 258 -20.08 2.38 17.97
CA MET A 258 -20.11 1.80 16.64
C MET A 258 -20.74 2.77 15.63
N LEU A 259 -20.02 3.03 14.53
CA LEU A 259 -20.50 3.80 13.38
C LEU A 259 -21.01 2.85 12.31
N TYR A 260 -22.02 3.27 11.58
CA TYR A 260 -22.71 2.48 10.54
C TYR A 260 -21.98 2.54 9.20
#